data_01026a9a2a1826a2243bb3e9a94c1e49
#
_entry.id   01026a9a2a1826a2243bb3e9a94c1e49
#
_cell.length_a   1.000
_cell.length_b   1.000
_cell.length_c   1.000
_cell.angle_alpha   90.00
_cell.angle_beta   90.00
_cell.angle_gamma   90.00
#
_symmetry.space_group_name_H-M   'P 1'
#
loop_
_entity.id
_entity.type
_entity.pdbx_description
1 polymer ?
#
loop_
_entity_poly.entity_id
_entity_poly.type
_entity_poly.pdbx_seq_one_letter_code
_entity_poly.pdbx_strand_id
1 'polypeptide(L)'
;MIDYHNLQNDVYMMEYQKIYDASYNKKAIIPLSKYLNYHKLLAKLSNRFNKEINVLNLNNYHAFYKELSNYNINITALGVSEKEIIDWTNRLKLTSSFFEKFFKKVKPKKVVFLGYYGLDDIYSALLVANNLNIETIDFQHGPQTNVHLAFAHWNKLPIKGFNTMPKTFWNWDNESKNSIDKWANKTNTIKSKVVGQPYVAYWTSKYKSSDESKKQYVFYSLQTSPFSIEDLLTPKIVKLIQVNIYHWILRLHPRNNLNLDMLDRFLLINNLKEKCTVQDAISSPLPEVLNSSMAHITNYSGCLIEARLLNVPTILINIAGKEMFNQYIDDKLVFYIEQDDEGFIKNAESKLEVFSKLSFKTKKTSVYNPLE
;
A
#
# COMPACT_ATOMS: atom_id res chain seq x y z
N MET A 1 -9.20 -11.69 0.16
CA MET A 1 -10.62 -11.31 0.40
C MET A 1 -11.56 -12.14 -0.46
N ILE A 2 -11.49 -12.13 -1.78
CA ILE A 2 -12.41 -12.89 -2.65
C ILE A 2 -12.38 -14.37 -2.31
N ASP A 3 -11.20 -15.00 -2.30
CA ASP A 3 -11.06 -16.43 -1.96
C ASP A 3 -11.32 -16.72 -0.49
N TYR A 4 -10.98 -15.80 0.41
CA TYR A 4 -11.20 -15.96 1.85
C TYR A 4 -12.70 -16.02 2.21
N HIS A 5 -13.53 -15.28 1.48
CA HIS A 5 -14.97 -15.20 1.69
C HIS A 5 -15.81 -15.92 0.62
N ASN A 6 -15.19 -16.64 -0.33
CA ASN A 6 -15.85 -17.36 -1.43
C ASN A 6 -16.72 -16.46 -2.31
N LEU A 7 -16.22 -15.27 -2.68
CA LEU A 7 -16.96 -14.24 -3.41
C LEU A 7 -16.80 -14.30 -4.94
N GLN A 8 -16.28 -15.38 -5.51
CA GLN A 8 -15.91 -15.48 -6.94
C GLN A 8 -17.09 -15.22 -7.89
N ASN A 9 -18.31 -15.52 -7.46
CA ASN A 9 -19.52 -15.33 -8.27
C ASN A 9 -20.20 -13.97 -8.05
N ASP A 10 -19.79 -13.23 -7.00
CA ASP A 10 -20.42 -11.97 -6.58
C ASP A 10 -19.58 -10.73 -6.92
N VAL A 11 -18.40 -10.94 -7.47
CA VAL A 11 -17.43 -9.88 -7.72
C VAL A 11 -16.96 -9.86 -9.16
N TYR A 12 -17.04 -8.69 -9.78
CA TYR A 12 -16.32 -8.39 -11.02
C TYR A 12 -14.98 -7.76 -10.68
N MET A 13 -13.88 -8.43 -11.03
CA MET A 13 -12.54 -7.92 -10.81
C MET A 13 -12.04 -7.23 -12.08
N MET A 14 -11.71 -5.94 -11.97
CA MET A 14 -11.20 -5.15 -13.09
C MET A 14 -9.73 -4.82 -12.84
N GLU A 15 -8.88 -5.13 -13.81
CA GLU A 15 -7.47 -4.79 -13.76
C GLU A 15 -7.07 -3.82 -14.85
N TYR A 16 -6.28 -2.84 -14.45
CA TYR A 16 -5.80 -1.77 -15.32
C TYR A 16 -4.57 -2.18 -16.12
N GLN A 17 -3.70 -3.01 -15.58
CA GLN A 17 -2.42 -3.37 -16.22
C GLN A 17 -2.58 -4.52 -17.20
N LYS A 18 -1.70 -4.54 -18.23
CA LYS A 18 -1.67 -5.58 -19.26
C LYS A 18 -1.08 -6.92 -18.80
N ILE A 19 -0.35 -6.92 -17.69
CA ILE A 19 0.38 -8.08 -17.19
C ILE A 19 -0.36 -8.60 -15.97
N TYR A 20 -1.10 -9.67 -16.19
CA TYR A 20 -1.69 -10.47 -15.12
C TYR A 20 -0.67 -11.51 -14.72
N ASP A 21 0.13 -11.25 -13.70
CA ASP A 21 0.94 -12.33 -13.18
C ASP A 21 0.06 -13.40 -12.56
N ALA A 22 0.39 -14.60 -12.88
CA ALA A 22 -0.42 -15.79 -13.03
C ALA A 22 -1.02 -16.38 -11.74
N SER A 23 -1.14 -15.65 -10.64
CA SER A 23 -1.61 -16.19 -9.36
C SER A 23 -3.13 -16.23 -9.19
N TYR A 24 -3.90 -15.60 -10.09
CA TYR A 24 -5.35 -15.63 -9.99
C TYR A 24 -6.06 -16.19 -11.23
N ASN A 25 -7.35 -16.48 -11.07
CA ASN A 25 -8.19 -16.95 -12.16
C ASN A 25 -8.38 -15.86 -13.24
N LYS A 26 -7.59 -15.93 -14.30
CA LYS A 26 -7.62 -14.99 -15.43
C LYS A 26 -8.99 -14.85 -16.09
N LYS A 27 -9.85 -15.86 -15.99
CA LYS A 27 -11.21 -15.84 -16.56
C LYS A 27 -12.16 -14.91 -15.80
N ALA A 28 -11.88 -14.65 -14.52
CA ALA A 28 -12.68 -13.75 -13.69
C ALA A 28 -12.28 -12.27 -13.81
N ILE A 29 -11.19 -11.96 -14.55
CA ILE A 29 -10.63 -10.61 -14.62
C ILE A 29 -11.12 -9.92 -15.90
N ILE A 30 -11.62 -8.71 -15.73
CA ILE A 30 -11.98 -7.81 -16.82
C ILE A 30 -10.77 -6.93 -17.14
N PRO A 31 -10.16 -7.03 -18.34
CA PRO A 31 -9.02 -6.20 -18.73
C PRO A 31 -9.50 -4.77 -19.06
N LEU A 32 -9.56 -3.93 -18.04
CA LEU A 32 -10.11 -2.59 -18.10
C LEU A 32 -9.48 -1.74 -19.21
N SER A 33 -8.15 -1.77 -19.34
CA SER A 33 -7.43 -1.01 -20.37
C SER A 33 -7.91 -1.30 -21.79
N LYS A 34 -8.24 -2.57 -22.09
CA LYS A 34 -8.74 -2.98 -23.41
C LYS A 34 -10.09 -2.34 -23.72
N TYR A 35 -11.01 -2.39 -22.76
CA TYR A 35 -12.35 -1.82 -22.93
C TYR A 35 -12.33 -0.30 -22.96
N LEU A 36 -11.52 0.35 -22.15
CA LEU A 36 -11.34 1.80 -22.18
C LEU A 36 -10.73 2.29 -23.48
N ASN A 37 -9.71 1.61 -24.00
CA ASN A 37 -9.09 1.98 -25.27
C ASN A 37 -10.09 1.84 -26.43
N TYR A 38 -10.90 0.79 -26.44
CA TYR A 38 -11.97 0.62 -27.42
C TYR A 38 -13.02 1.73 -27.31
N HIS A 39 -13.44 2.06 -26.09
CA HIS A 39 -14.37 3.16 -25.86
C HIS A 39 -13.82 4.52 -26.34
N LYS A 40 -12.55 4.82 -26.04
CA LYS A 40 -11.86 6.02 -26.50
C LYS A 40 -11.76 6.09 -28.03
N LEU A 41 -11.53 4.95 -28.69
CA LEU A 41 -11.50 4.86 -30.15
C LEU A 41 -12.90 5.15 -30.78
N LEU A 42 -13.92 4.50 -30.25
CA LEU A 42 -15.31 4.75 -30.73
C LEU A 42 -15.75 6.20 -30.53
N ALA A 43 -15.39 6.81 -29.40
CA ALA A 43 -15.70 8.21 -29.14
C ALA A 43 -15.00 9.17 -30.13
N LYS A 44 -13.74 8.88 -30.49
CA LYS A 44 -13.03 9.64 -31.56
C LYS A 44 -13.70 9.53 -32.90
N LEU A 45 -14.16 8.33 -33.27
CA LEU A 45 -14.83 8.09 -34.57
C LEU A 45 -16.21 8.73 -34.61
N SER A 46 -16.93 8.81 -33.50
CA SER A 46 -18.31 9.33 -33.50
C SER A 46 -18.44 10.85 -33.59
N ASN A 47 -17.33 11.60 -33.55
CA ASN A 47 -17.29 13.09 -33.53
C ASN A 47 -18.19 13.76 -32.46
N ARG A 48 -18.92 12.99 -31.66
CA ARG A 48 -19.83 13.51 -30.62
C ARG A 48 -19.09 14.25 -29.51
N PHE A 49 -17.87 13.83 -29.20
CA PHE A 49 -17.07 14.45 -28.15
C PHE A 49 -16.42 15.77 -28.54
N ASN A 50 -16.16 16.01 -29.82
CA ASN A 50 -15.54 17.26 -30.28
C ASN A 50 -16.46 18.48 -30.17
N LYS A 51 -17.77 18.30 -30.07
CA LYS A 51 -18.74 19.41 -29.93
C LYS A 51 -19.01 19.82 -28.48
N GLU A 52 -18.85 18.92 -27.52
CA GLU A 52 -19.07 19.21 -26.08
C GLU A 52 -17.79 19.62 -25.33
N ILE A 53 -16.63 19.47 -25.97
CA ILE A 53 -15.30 19.76 -25.38
C ILE A 53 -15.00 21.26 -25.32
N ASN A 54 -15.80 22.12 -25.98
CA ASN A 54 -15.57 23.53 -26.02
C ASN A 54 -16.14 24.24 -24.80
N VAL A 55 -15.22 24.87 -24.06
CA VAL A 55 -15.42 25.90 -23.04
C VAL A 55 -15.74 25.36 -21.65
N LEU A 56 -14.77 24.70 -21.01
CA LEU A 56 -14.67 24.81 -19.56
C LEU A 56 -14.10 26.20 -19.24
N ASN A 57 -14.97 27.12 -18.83
CA ASN A 57 -14.50 28.34 -18.18
C ASN A 57 -14.15 27.98 -16.76
N LEU A 58 -12.85 28.00 -16.44
CA LEU A 58 -12.38 27.77 -15.08
C LEU A 58 -12.60 29.04 -14.25
N ASN A 59 -13.75 29.13 -13.60
CA ASN A 59 -14.05 30.22 -12.70
C ASN A 59 -12.94 30.37 -11.65
N ASN A 60 -12.44 31.61 -11.50
CA ASN A 60 -11.38 31.94 -10.55
C ASN A 60 -9.99 31.33 -10.84
N TYR A 61 -9.72 30.80 -12.04
CA TYR A 61 -8.40 30.27 -12.36
C TYR A 61 -7.30 31.34 -12.19
N HIS A 62 -7.57 32.58 -12.58
CA HIS A 62 -6.61 33.67 -12.43
C HIS A 62 -6.26 33.95 -10.95
N ALA A 63 -7.25 33.89 -10.04
CA ALA A 63 -7.01 34.04 -8.63
C ALA A 63 -6.20 32.87 -8.05
N PHE A 64 -6.49 31.64 -8.49
CA PHE A 64 -5.70 30.45 -8.16
C PHE A 64 -4.26 30.55 -8.64
N TYR A 65 -4.06 30.97 -9.89
CA TYR A 65 -2.73 31.19 -10.46
C TYR A 65 -1.94 32.23 -9.65
N LYS A 66 -2.56 33.37 -9.34
CA LYS A 66 -1.93 34.45 -8.56
C LYS A 66 -1.54 33.96 -7.16
N GLU A 67 -2.41 33.20 -6.51
CA GLU A 67 -2.13 32.65 -5.17
C GLU A 67 -0.94 31.71 -5.18
N LEU A 68 -0.86 30.76 -6.12
CA LEU A 68 0.30 29.87 -6.25
C LEU A 68 1.58 30.63 -6.56
N SER A 69 1.52 31.66 -7.39
CA SER A 69 2.67 32.51 -7.72
C SER A 69 3.20 33.27 -6.51
N ASN A 70 2.33 33.67 -5.58
CA ASN A 70 2.75 34.33 -4.33
C ASN A 70 3.62 33.44 -3.44
N TYR A 71 3.49 32.11 -3.58
CA TYR A 71 4.31 31.12 -2.88
C TYR A 71 5.50 30.60 -3.72
N ASN A 72 5.83 31.26 -4.84
CA ASN A 72 6.87 30.83 -5.79
C ASN A 72 6.65 29.39 -6.33
N ILE A 73 5.40 28.95 -6.43
CA ILE A 73 5.08 27.63 -6.94
C ILE A 73 5.01 27.67 -8.47
N ASN A 74 5.84 26.88 -9.12
CA ASN A 74 5.83 26.75 -10.57
C ASN A 74 4.65 25.91 -11.05
N ILE A 75 3.64 26.57 -11.58
CA ILE A 75 2.37 25.97 -12.04
C ILE A 75 2.59 25.02 -13.21
N THR A 76 3.49 25.35 -14.13
CA THR A 76 3.81 24.47 -15.28
C THR A 76 4.49 23.18 -14.80
N ALA A 77 5.39 23.27 -13.82
CA ALA A 77 6.03 22.09 -13.24
C ALA A 77 5.04 21.20 -12.49
N LEU A 78 3.95 21.77 -11.93
CA LEU A 78 2.88 21.03 -11.28
C LEU A 78 1.87 20.43 -12.26
N GLY A 79 1.88 20.78 -13.56
CA GLY A 79 0.90 20.32 -14.52
C GLY A 79 -0.52 20.84 -14.24
N VAL A 80 -0.65 22.06 -13.73
CA VAL A 80 -1.94 22.69 -13.37
C VAL A 80 -2.18 24.02 -14.09
N SER A 81 -1.58 24.19 -15.27
CA SER A 81 -1.97 25.28 -16.18
C SER A 81 -3.44 25.15 -16.58
N GLU A 82 -4.08 26.24 -16.98
CA GLU A 82 -5.49 26.22 -17.37
C GLU A 82 -5.76 25.18 -18.45
N LYS A 83 -4.91 25.10 -19.48
CA LYS A 83 -5.00 24.10 -20.53
C LYS A 83 -4.90 22.68 -19.99
N GLU A 84 -3.95 22.40 -19.12
CA GLU A 84 -3.76 21.06 -18.54
C GLU A 84 -4.94 20.62 -17.69
N ILE A 85 -5.54 21.54 -16.91
CA ILE A 85 -6.75 21.26 -16.14
C ILE A 85 -7.94 20.98 -17.07
N ILE A 86 -8.10 21.76 -18.14
CA ILE A 86 -9.15 21.55 -19.15
C ILE A 86 -8.96 20.18 -19.83
N ASP A 87 -7.76 19.88 -20.30
CA ASP A 87 -7.45 18.62 -20.96
C ASP A 87 -7.66 17.42 -20.02
N TRP A 88 -7.25 17.56 -18.75
CA TRP A 88 -7.50 16.54 -17.72
C TRP A 88 -9.00 16.32 -17.48
N THR A 89 -9.76 17.39 -17.32
CA THR A 89 -11.21 17.30 -17.12
C THR A 89 -11.91 16.64 -18.33
N ASN A 90 -11.46 16.92 -19.54
CA ASN A 90 -12.00 16.28 -20.75
C ASN A 90 -11.67 14.78 -20.80
N ARG A 91 -10.47 14.37 -20.37
CA ARG A 91 -10.14 12.95 -20.22
C ARG A 91 -11.02 12.26 -19.18
N LEU A 92 -11.25 12.90 -18.02
CA LEU A 92 -12.16 12.38 -17.00
C LEU A 92 -13.59 12.23 -17.52
N LYS A 93 -14.14 13.24 -18.22
CA LYS A 93 -15.49 13.16 -18.83
C LYS A 93 -15.63 11.99 -19.79
N LEU A 94 -14.64 11.83 -20.69
CA LEU A 94 -14.64 10.72 -21.66
C LEU A 94 -14.64 9.36 -20.94
N THR A 95 -13.77 9.18 -19.97
CA THR A 95 -13.67 7.93 -19.22
C THR A 95 -14.89 7.70 -18.32
N SER A 96 -15.44 8.76 -17.74
CA SER A 96 -16.70 8.70 -16.96
C SER A 96 -17.86 8.17 -17.78
N SER A 97 -17.97 8.54 -19.06
CA SER A 97 -19.04 8.03 -19.93
C SER A 97 -18.99 6.50 -20.15
N PHE A 98 -17.79 5.91 -20.08
CA PHE A 98 -17.63 4.46 -20.06
C PHE A 98 -18.15 3.84 -18.77
N PHE A 99 -17.70 4.37 -17.61
CA PHE A 99 -18.12 3.83 -16.32
C PHE A 99 -19.61 4.02 -16.06
N GLU A 100 -20.21 5.11 -16.55
CA GLU A 100 -21.65 5.33 -16.44
C GLU A 100 -22.45 4.22 -17.13
N LYS A 101 -22.07 3.89 -18.37
CA LYS A 101 -22.71 2.79 -19.13
C LYS A 101 -22.47 1.45 -18.41
N PHE A 102 -21.26 1.22 -17.94
CA PHE A 102 -20.91 -0.02 -17.28
C PHE A 102 -21.68 -0.19 -15.96
N PHE A 103 -21.68 0.80 -15.07
CA PHE A 103 -22.37 0.70 -13.78
C PHE A 103 -23.90 0.66 -13.92
N LYS A 104 -24.49 1.37 -14.89
CA LYS A 104 -25.92 1.25 -15.19
C LYS A 104 -26.29 -0.16 -15.66
N LYS A 105 -25.40 -0.85 -16.38
CA LYS A 105 -25.61 -2.22 -16.86
C LYS A 105 -25.41 -3.25 -15.74
N VAL A 106 -24.32 -3.16 -14.99
CA VAL A 106 -23.94 -4.14 -13.96
C VAL A 106 -24.70 -3.91 -12.66
N LYS A 107 -25.05 -2.67 -12.34
CA LYS A 107 -25.73 -2.24 -11.10
C LYS A 107 -25.02 -2.74 -9.84
N PRO A 108 -23.70 -2.48 -9.67
CA PRO A 108 -22.99 -2.95 -8.50
C PRO A 108 -23.54 -2.27 -7.22
N LYS A 109 -23.60 -3.01 -6.12
CA LYS A 109 -23.93 -2.44 -4.80
C LYS A 109 -22.77 -1.65 -4.21
N LYS A 110 -21.54 -2.12 -4.46
CA LYS A 110 -20.29 -1.53 -3.95
C LYS A 110 -19.24 -1.51 -5.05
N VAL A 111 -18.41 -0.49 -5.06
CA VAL A 111 -17.19 -0.42 -5.90
C VAL A 111 -16.00 -0.25 -4.98
N VAL A 112 -15.08 -1.20 -5.04
CA VAL A 112 -13.90 -1.26 -4.18
C VAL A 112 -12.65 -0.93 -4.99
N PHE A 113 -11.86 -0.01 -4.50
CA PHE A 113 -10.59 0.44 -5.08
C PHE A 113 -9.42 -0.01 -4.21
N LEU A 114 -8.33 -0.41 -4.85
CA LEU A 114 -7.03 -0.62 -4.21
C LEU A 114 -6.16 0.60 -4.49
N GLY A 115 -6.38 1.66 -3.72
CA GLY A 115 -5.81 2.99 -3.96
C GLY A 115 -6.71 3.86 -4.86
N TYR A 116 -7.33 4.85 -4.26
CA TYR A 116 -8.28 5.75 -4.93
C TYR A 116 -7.62 6.90 -5.70
N TYR A 117 -6.31 6.98 -5.74
CA TYR A 117 -5.51 8.10 -6.25
C TYR A 117 -4.59 7.70 -7.41
N GLY A 118 -4.10 8.71 -8.12
CA GLY A 118 -2.99 8.59 -9.07
C GLY A 118 -3.37 8.22 -10.51
N LEU A 119 -4.62 7.83 -10.79
CA LEU A 119 -5.05 7.44 -12.14
C LEU A 119 -6.38 8.10 -12.53
N ASP A 120 -6.42 8.69 -13.72
CA ASP A 120 -7.64 9.32 -14.28
C ASP A 120 -8.83 8.37 -14.33
N ASP A 121 -8.58 7.09 -14.63
CA ASP A 121 -9.62 6.09 -14.74
C ASP A 121 -10.27 5.77 -13.38
N ILE A 122 -9.47 5.79 -12.29
CA ILE A 122 -9.97 5.63 -10.92
C ILE A 122 -10.83 6.83 -10.53
N TYR A 123 -10.37 8.06 -10.78
CA TYR A 123 -11.16 9.26 -10.50
C TYR A 123 -12.48 9.27 -11.28
N SER A 124 -12.46 8.84 -12.55
CA SER A 124 -13.66 8.73 -13.36
C SER A 124 -14.66 7.70 -12.81
N ALA A 125 -14.15 6.54 -12.38
CA ALA A 125 -14.99 5.50 -11.77
C ALA A 125 -15.59 5.97 -10.45
N LEU A 126 -14.81 6.63 -9.58
CA LEU A 126 -15.27 7.21 -8.32
C LEU A 126 -16.34 8.27 -8.54
N LEU A 127 -16.09 9.22 -9.46
CA LEU A 127 -17.04 10.27 -9.81
C LEU A 127 -18.40 9.70 -10.20
N VAL A 128 -18.38 8.71 -11.10
CA VAL A 128 -19.61 8.09 -11.60
C VAL A 128 -20.31 7.28 -10.52
N ALA A 129 -19.55 6.47 -9.76
CA ALA A 129 -20.14 5.66 -8.69
C ALA A 129 -20.79 6.54 -7.63
N ASN A 130 -20.11 7.62 -7.19
CA ASN A 130 -20.66 8.57 -6.23
C ASN A 130 -21.91 9.30 -6.77
N ASN A 131 -21.91 9.70 -8.04
CA ASN A 131 -23.06 10.35 -8.68
C ASN A 131 -24.26 9.39 -8.84
N LEU A 132 -24.02 8.10 -8.97
CA LEU A 132 -25.05 7.06 -9.02
C LEU A 132 -25.44 6.54 -7.62
N ASN A 133 -24.91 7.13 -6.54
CA ASN A 133 -25.12 6.72 -5.15
C ASN A 133 -24.71 5.25 -4.88
N ILE A 134 -23.73 4.75 -5.60
CA ILE A 134 -23.12 3.44 -5.33
C ILE A 134 -22.11 3.61 -4.19
N GLU A 135 -22.08 2.67 -3.24
CA GLU A 135 -21.09 2.69 -2.16
C GLU A 135 -19.68 2.57 -2.72
N THR A 136 -18.82 3.58 -2.45
CA THR A 136 -17.42 3.62 -2.89
C THR A 136 -16.49 3.39 -1.72
N ILE A 137 -15.55 2.47 -1.89
CA ILE A 137 -14.66 1.99 -0.84
C ILE A 137 -13.23 2.07 -1.33
N ASP A 138 -12.33 2.70 -0.55
CA ASP A 138 -10.90 2.48 -0.67
C ASP A 138 -10.49 1.37 0.30
N PHE A 139 -9.97 0.27 -0.24
CA PHE A 139 -9.45 -0.82 0.55
C PHE A 139 -7.95 -0.67 0.73
N GLN A 140 -7.49 -0.62 1.96
CA GLN A 140 -6.08 -0.46 2.27
C GLN A 140 -5.24 -1.53 1.57
N HIS A 141 -4.19 -1.09 0.85
CA HIS A 141 -3.28 -1.97 0.12
C HIS A 141 -1.80 -1.77 0.51
N GLY A 142 -1.54 -0.83 1.42
CA GLY A 142 -0.21 -0.48 1.93
C GLY A 142 -0.32 0.42 3.15
N PRO A 143 0.78 0.96 3.66
CA PRO A 143 0.76 1.86 4.81
C PRO A 143 -0.08 3.11 4.57
N GLN A 144 -1.05 3.35 5.47
CA GLN A 144 -1.84 4.57 5.53
C GLN A 144 -1.37 5.40 6.72
N THR A 145 -0.22 6.03 6.55
CA THR A 145 0.47 6.76 7.61
C THR A 145 0.42 8.27 7.38
N ASN A 146 0.91 9.03 8.37
CA ASN A 146 0.97 10.49 8.35
C ASN A 146 1.87 11.09 7.26
N VAL A 147 2.71 10.31 6.60
CA VAL A 147 3.57 10.79 5.50
C VAL A 147 2.99 10.54 4.11
N HIS A 148 1.90 9.78 4.00
CA HIS A 148 1.30 9.46 2.70
C HIS A 148 0.26 10.49 2.30
N LEU A 149 0.56 11.32 1.30
CA LEU A 149 -0.25 12.48 0.89
C LEU A 149 -1.72 12.15 0.54
N ALA A 150 -2.00 10.97 0.02
CA ALA A 150 -3.38 10.57 -0.28
C ALA A 150 -4.20 10.26 0.99
N PHE A 151 -3.55 9.97 2.12
CA PHE A 151 -4.21 9.53 3.35
C PHE A 151 -3.99 10.45 4.55
N ALA A 152 -3.20 11.52 4.39
CA ALA A 152 -2.85 12.41 5.49
C ALA A 152 -2.88 13.89 5.06
N HIS A 153 -2.88 14.79 6.06
CA HIS A 153 -2.73 16.23 5.89
C HIS A 153 -3.86 16.92 5.10
N TRP A 154 -5.04 16.32 5.00
CA TRP A 154 -6.21 16.97 4.42
C TRP A 154 -6.78 18.01 5.39
N ASN A 155 -6.16 19.20 5.43
CA ASN A 155 -6.51 20.23 6.39
C ASN A 155 -7.79 20.99 6.04
N LYS A 156 -8.06 21.16 4.73
CA LYS A 156 -9.23 21.86 4.22
C LYS A 156 -9.97 20.95 3.24
N LEU A 157 -11.08 20.39 3.68
CA LEU A 157 -11.99 19.60 2.87
C LEU A 157 -13.36 20.28 2.83
N PRO A 158 -14.04 20.25 1.69
CA PRO A 158 -15.46 20.60 1.66
C PRO A 158 -16.24 19.67 2.61
N ILE A 159 -17.26 20.20 3.31
CA ILE A 159 -18.09 19.40 4.24
C ILE A 159 -18.67 18.16 3.55
N LYS A 160 -19.03 18.28 2.28
CA LYS A 160 -19.54 17.16 1.45
C LYS A 160 -18.45 16.30 0.82
N GLY A 161 -17.16 16.55 1.13
CA GLY A 161 -16.02 15.90 0.48
C GLY A 161 -15.93 16.19 -1.01
N PHE A 162 -15.20 15.32 -1.74
CA PHE A 162 -15.09 15.38 -3.19
C PHE A 162 -15.77 14.15 -3.82
N ASN A 163 -16.43 14.33 -4.98
CA ASN A 163 -17.03 13.20 -5.69
C ASN A 163 -16.00 12.25 -6.31
N THR A 164 -14.73 12.64 -6.37
CA THR A 164 -13.59 11.80 -6.79
C THR A 164 -12.87 11.16 -5.60
N MET A 165 -13.48 11.16 -4.41
CA MET A 165 -12.96 10.53 -3.19
C MET A 165 -13.92 9.42 -2.74
N PRO A 166 -13.42 8.28 -2.24
CA PRO A 166 -14.27 7.22 -1.70
C PRO A 166 -15.06 7.71 -0.48
N LYS A 167 -16.24 7.16 -0.29
CA LYS A 167 -17.08 7.47 0.88
C LYS A 167 -16.70 6.65 2.10
N THR A 168 -16.04 5.51 1.89
CA THR A 168 -15.64 4.62 2.99
C THR A 168 -14.18 4.19 2.80
N PHE A 169 -13.42 4.21 3.88
CA PHE A 169 -12.07 3.65 3.94
C PHE A 169 -12.09 2.37 4.77
N TRP A 170 -11.64 1.28 4.17
CA TRP A 170 -11.48 -0.01 4.84
C TRP A 170 -10.03 -0.21 5.24
N ASN A 171 -9.78 -0.18 6.53
CA ASN A 171 -8.45 -0.18 7.12
C ASN A 171 -8.10 -1.56 7.70
N TRP A 172 -6.82 -1.89 7.70
CA TRP A 172 -6.33 -3.15 8.26
C TRP A 172 -6.36 -3.16 9.78
N ASP A 173 -6.08 -2.02 10.42
CA ASP A 173 -5.97 -1.85 11.86
C ASP A 173 -6.48 -0.49 12.35
N ASN A 174 -6.46 -0.31 13.67
CA ASN A 174 -6.91 0.92 14.31
C ASN A 174 -5.99 2.10 14.03
N GLU A 175 -4.69 1.89 13.90
CA GLU A 175 -3.71 2.95 13.65
C GLU A 175 -3.93 3.55 12.27
N SER A 176 -4.13 2.70 11.25
CA SER A 176 -4.50 3.14 9.90
C SER A 176 -5.86 3.85 9.90
N LYS A 177 -6.87 3.30 10.60
CA LYS A 177 -8.17 3.94 10.76
C LYS A 177 -8.04 5.33 11.40
N ASN A 178 -7.30 5.44 12.50
CA ASN A 178 -7.11 6.71 13.21
C ASN A 178 -6.41 7.76 12.33
N SER A 179 -5.50 7.35 11.45
CA SER A 179 -4.88 8.26 10.47
C SER A 179 -5.90 8.86 9.50
N ILE A 180 -6.87 8.07 9.05
CA ILE A 180 -7.97 8.56 8.21
C ILE A 180 -8.92 9.44 9.03
N ASP A 181 -9.31 9.02 10.23
CA ASP A 181 -10.28 9.75 11.07
C ASP A 181 -9.82 11.16 11.43
N LYS A 182 -8.51 11.40 11.55
CA LYS A 182 -7.95 12.74 11.83
C LYS A 182 -8.47 13.82 10.88
N TRP A 183 -8.76 13.47 9.65
CA TRP A 183 -9.27 14.41 8.65
C TRP A 183 -10.68 14.07 8.16
N ALA A 184 -11.05 12.80 8.07
CA ALA A 184 -12.38 12.37 7.59
C ALA A 184 -13.51 12.88 8.48
N ASN A 185 -13.30 12.93 9.79
CA ASN A 185 -14.26 13.46 10.76
C ASN A 185 -14.62 14.95 10.56
N LYS A 186 -13.85 15.68 9.73
CA LYS A 186 -14.17 17.05 9.31
C LYS A 186 -15.24 17.10 8.21
N THR A 187 -15.60 15.95 7.65
CA THR A 187 -16.65 15.79 6.65
C THR A 187 -17.83 15.03 7.23
N ASN A 188 -19.00 15.17 6.61
CA ASN A 188 -20.18 14.38 6.99
C ASN A 188 -20.42 13.18 6.04
N THR A 189 -19.53 12.93 5.10
CA THR A 189 -19.73 11.95 4.02
C THR A 189 -18.68 10.86 3.97
N ILE A 190 -17.56 11.02 4.66
CA ILE A 190 -16.45 10.06 4.63
C ILE A 190 -16.42 9.32 5.97
N LYS A 191 -16.27 7.99 5.88
CA LYS A 191 -16.21 7.10 7.04
C LYS A 191 -14.99 6.19 6.93
N SER A 192 -14.47 5.74 8.06
CA SER A 192 -13.44 4.71 8.10
C SER A 192 -13.85 3.56 9.03
N LYS A 193 -13.44 2.34 8.71
CA LYS A 193 -13.64 1.18 9.59
C LYS A 193 -12.48 0.20 9.50
N VAL A 194 -12.23 -0.52 10.58
CA VAL A 194 -11.28 -1.63 10.59
C VAL A 194 -11.98 -2.86 10.01
N VAL A 195 -11.38 -3.45 8.98
CA VAL A 195 -11.87 -4.65 8.30
C VAL A 195 -10.86 -5.81 8.37
N GLY A 196 -9.65 -5.56 8.87
CA GLY A 196 -8.57 -6.54 8.90
C GLY A 196 -7.81 -6.64 7.58
N GLN A 197 -6.77 -7.49 7.56
CA GLN A 197 -5.91 -7.74 6.42
C GLN A 197 -6.18 -9.14 5.85
N PRO A 198 -6.90 -9.24 4.70
CA PRO A 198 -7.38 -10.54 4.19
C PRO A 198 -6.26 -11.48 3.76
N TYR A 199 -5.13 -10.95 3.28
CA TYR A 199 -3.99 -11.78 2.87
C TYR A 199 -3.35 -12.47 4.08
N VAL A 200 -3.17 -11.72 5.18
CA VAL A 200 -2.69 -12.28 6.45
C VAL A 200 -3.69 -13.32 6.98
N ALA A 201 -4.97 -12.98 7.02
CA ALA A 201 -6.00 -13.88 7.51
C ALA A 201 -6.12 -15.19 6.68
N TYR A 202 -6.04 -15.06 5.34
CA TYR A 202 -6.07 -16.22 4.44
C TYR A 202 -4.92 -17.19 4.71
N TRP A 203 -3.70 -16.68 4.83
CA TRP A 203 -2.54 -17.53 5.05
C TRP A 203 -2.50 -18.09 6.47
N THR A 204 -2.83 -17.29 7.49
CA THR A 204 -2.89 -17.80 8.87
C THR A 204 -3.97 -18.86 9.06
N SER A 205 -5.06 -18.83 8.30
CA SER A 205 -6.07 -19.89 8.34
C SER A 205 -5.58 -21.24 7.79
N LYS A 206 -4.55 -21.22 6.95
CA LYS A 206 -3.95 -22.42 6.36
C LYS A 206 -2.87 -23.07 7.23
N TYR A 207 -2.31 -22.30 8.18
CA TYR A 207 -1.33 -22.87 9.09
C TYR A 207 -2.03 -23.71 10.17
N LYS A 208 -1.71 -24.98 10.22
CA LYS A 208 -2.12 -25.82 11.33
C LYS A 208 -1.44 -25.29 12.60
N SER A 209 -2.19 -25.16 13.67
CA SER A 209 -1.72 -24.71 15.00
C SER A 209 -0.72 -25.67 15.68
N SER A 210 -0.18 -26.65 14.95
CA SER A 210 0.57 -27.79 15.49
C SER A 210 2.06 -27.58 15.63
N ASP A 211 2.64 -26.52 15.11
CA ASP A 211 4.06 -26.26 15.29
C ASP A 211 4.29 -24.97 16.09
N GLU A 212 4.31 -25.11 17.43
CA GLU A 212 5.07 -24.24 18.33
C GLU A 212 6.58 -24.45 18.10
N SER A 213 7.02 -24.71 16.86
CA SER A 213 8.43 -24.73 16.51
C SER A 213 8.99 -23.36 16.83
N LYS A 214 10.00 -23.32 17.67
CA LYS A 214 10.68 -22.11 18.14
C LYS A 214 10.92 -21.21 16.95
N LYS A 215 10.37 -20.01 16.96
CA LYS A 215 10.70 -18.98 15.99
C LYS A 215 12.21 -18.80 15.94
N GLN A 216 12.84 -19.07 14.79
CA GLN A 216 14.30 -19.24 14.73
C GLN A 216 14.99 -18.15 13.91
N TYR A 217 14.23 -17.32 13.19
CA TYR A 217 14.79 -16.42 12.21
C TYR A 217 14.60 -14.96 12.57
N VAL A 218 15.60 -14.16 12.25
CA VAL A 218 15.43 -12.71 12.14
C VAL A 218 15.08 -12.41 10.68
N PHE A 219 13.93 -11.80 10.46
CA PHE A 219 13.46 -11.42 9.14
C PHE A 219 13.85 -9.96 8.85
N TYR A 220 14.65 -9.74 7.81
CA TYR A 220 15.01 -8.40 7.34
C TYR A 220 14.37 -8.12 5.99
N SER A 221 13.36 -7.25 5.96
CA SER A 221 12.74 -6.80 4.71
C SER A 221 13.58 -5.68 4.07
N LEU A 222 14.23 -6.02 2.96
CA LEU A 222 15.05 -5.08 2.20
C LEU A 222 14.20 -4.08 1.42
N GLN A 223 14.71 -2.88 1.26
CA GLN A 223 14.11 -1.85 0.44
C GLN A 223 14.52 -2.02 -1.05
N THR A 224 13.87 -1.27 -1.94
CA THR A 224 14.22 -1.20 -3.36
C THR A 224 14.97 0.10 -3.67
N SER A 225 15.25 0.34 -4.95
CA SER A 225 15.83 1.61 -5.41
C SER A 225 15.28 2.83 -4.62
N PRO A 226 16.13 3.81 -4.25
CA PRO A 226 17.50 4.00 -4.75
C PRO A 226 18.61 3.30 -3.95
N PHE A 227 18.29 2.36 -3.04
CA PHE A 227 19.27 1.73 -2.16
C PHE A 227 20.18 0.74 -2.87
N SER A 228 21.49 0.83 -2.61
CA SER A 228 22.50 -0.16 -2.96
C SER A 228 22.54 -1.29 -1.92
N ILE A 229 23.36 -2.31 -2.17
CA ILE A 229 23.60 -3.39 -1.21
C ILE A 229 24.24 -2.83 0.07
N GLU A 230 25.19 -1.92 -0.08
CA GLU A 230 25.93 -1.29 1.02
C GLU A 230 25.03 -0.37 1.87
N ASP A 231 24.02 0.26 1.27
CA ASP A 231 23.03 1.06 1.99
C ASP A 231 22.10 0.17 2.85
N LEU A 232 21.82 -1.03 2.38
CA LEU A 232 20.93 -1.98 3.06
C LEU A 232 21.69 -2.85 4.06
N LEU A 233 22.90 -3.25 3.72
CA LEU A 233 23.79 -4.06 4.56
C LEU A 233 24.98 -3.21 5.02
N THR A 234 24.69 -2.17 5.78
CA THR A 234 25.72 -1.27 6.33
C THR A 234 26.71 -2.03 7.22
N PRO A 235 27.91 -1.50 7.47
CA PRO A 235 28.88 -2.15 8.35
C PRO A 235 28.31 -2.54 9.73
N LYS A 236 27.38 -1.73 10.27
CA LYS A 236 26.73 -2.03 11.56
C LYS A 236 25.73 -3.18 11.45
N ILE A 237 24.97 -3.27 10.34
CA ILE A 237 24.07 -4.41 10.07
C ILE A 237 24.88 -5.68 9.85
N VAL A 238 25.94 -5.61 9.04
CA VAL A 238 26.89 -6.73 8.85
C VAL A 238 27.41 -7.21 10.21
N LYS A 239 27.90 -6.30 11.04
CA LYS A 239 28.40 -6.63 12.36
C LYS A 239 27.31 -7.24 13.26
N LEU A 240 26.10 -6.70 13.24
CA LEU A 240 24.97 -7.25 14.00
C LEU A 240 24.68 -8.70 13.60
N ILE A 241 24.66 -9.01 12.29
CA ILE A 241 24.46 -10.37 11.78
C ILE A 241 25.62 -11.30 12.22
N GLN A 242 26.85 -10.80 12.16
CA GLN A 242 28.05 -11.60 12.52
C GLN A 242 28.07 -12.01 14.01
N VAL A 243 27.70 -11.08 14.91
CA VAL A 243 27.85 -11.31 16.37
C VAL A 243 26.73 -12.16 16.96
N ASN A 244 25.49 -12.09 16.42
CA ASN A 244 24.39 -12.85 16.99
C ASN A 244 24.34 -14.32 16.44
N ILE A 245 23.61 -15.16 17.16
CA ILE A 245 23.51 -16.60 16.89
C ILE A 245 22.37 -16.97 15.93
N TYR A 246 21.52 -16.00 15.57
CA TYR A 246 20.32 -16.27 14.80
C TYR A 246 20.61 -16.37 13.31
N HIS A 247 19.79 -17.14 12.59
CA HIS A 247 19.79 -17.14 11.13
C HIS A 247 18.92 -15.99 10.63
N TRP A 248 19.34 -15.34 9.53
CA TRP A 248 18.67 -14.18 8.96
C TRP A 248 18.05 -14.52 7.61
N ILE A 249 16.81 -14.09 7.41
CA ILE A 249 16.16 -14.10 6.12
C ILE A 249 16.18 -12.69 5.53
N LEU A 250 16.98 -12.49 4.50
CA LEU A 250 17.06 -11.23 3.75
C LEU A 250 16.03 -11.27 2.62
N ARG A 251 14.88 -10.66 2.81
CA ARG A 251 13.82 -10.71 1.82
C ARG A 251 13.87 -9.52 0.89
N LEU A 252 14.00 -9.82 -0.39
CA LEU A 252 13.99 -8.82 -1.45
C LEU A 252 12.61 -8.17 -1.60
N HIS A 253 12.60 -6.93 -2.04
CA HIS A 253 11.35 -6.24 -2.40
C HIS A 253 10.75 -6.82 -3.69
N PRO A 254 9.40 -6.88 -3.88
CA PRO A 254 8.80 -7.36 -5.13
C PRO A 254 9.27 -6.64 -6.40
N ARG A 255 9.63 -5.37 -6.27
CA ARG A 255 10.24 -4.55 -7.34
C ARG A 255 11.75 -4.46 -7.16
N ASN A 256 12.36 -5.61 -6.80
CA ASN A 256 13.80 -5.66 -6.58
C ASN A 256 14.60 -5.34 -7.85
N ASN A 257 15.64 -4.53 -7.69
CA ASN A 257 16.59 -4.17 -8.72
C ASN A 257 18.06 -4.44 -8.31
N LEU A 258 18.26 -5.14 -7.19
CA LEU A 258 19.59 -5.51 -6.75
C LEU A 258 20.17 -6.62 -7.66
N ASN A 259 21.45 -6.54 -7.94
CA ASN A 259 22.17 -7.60 -8.61
C ASN A 259 22.43 -8.75 -7.62
N LEU A 260 21.81 -9.90 -7.86
CA LEU A 260 21.86 -11.06 -6.95
C LEU A 260 23.28 -11.65 -6.85
N ASP A 261 24.07 -11.64 -7.95
CA ASP A 261 25.44 -12.14 -7.93
C ASP A 261 26.33 -11.22 -7.07
N MET A 262 26.10 -9.91 -7.14
CA MET A 262 26.81 -8.95 -6.27
C MET A 262 26.40 -9.13 -4.81
N LEU A 263 25.13 -9.32 -4.53
CA LEU A 263 24.66 -9.60 -3.16
C LEU A 263 25.27 -10.89 -2.61
N ASP A 264 25.32 -11.94 -3.42
CA ASP A 264 25.91 -13.21 -3.03
C ASP A 264 27.41 -13.08 -2.73
N ARG A 265 28.16 -12.36 -3.57
CA ARG A 265 29.57 -12.02 -3.34
C ARG A 265 29.76 -11.18 -2.09
N PHE A 266 28.88 -10.18 -1.87
CA PHE A 266 28.92 -9.35 -0.66
C PHE A 266 28.76 -10.19 0.60
N LEU A 267 27.80 -11.12 0.62
CA LEU A 267 27.57 -12.03 1.74
C LEU A 267 28.79 -12.94 1.98
N LEU A 268 29.41 -13.44 0.92
CA LEU A 268 30.61 -14.28 1.01
C LEU A 268 31.80 -13.51 1.61
N ILE A 269 32.11 -12.33 1.06
CA ILE A 269 33.25 -11.50 1.51
C ILE A 269 33.09 -11.09 2.99
N ASN A 270 31.85 -10.83 3.43
CA ASN A 270 31.58 -10.45 4.81
C ASN A 270 31.32 -11.64 5.76
N ASN A 271 31.57 -12.88 5.34
CA ASN A 271 31.33 -14.11 6.11
C ASN A 271 29.88 -14.24 6.61
N LEU A 272 28.92 -13.85 5.81
CA LEU A 272 27.47 -13.90 6.14
C LEU A 272 26.72 -15.04 5.44
N LYS A 273 27.34 -15.74 4.49
CA LYS A 273 26.70 -16.73 3.63
C LYS A 273 25.99 -17.84 4.42
N GLU A 274 26.62 -18.32 5.50
CA GLU A 274 26.08 -19.37 6.38
C GLU A 274 25.01 -18.85 7.35
N LYS A 275 24.98 -17.54 7.58
CA LYS A 275 24.04 -16.89 8.51
C LYS A 275 22.81 -16.30 7.82
N CYS A 276 22.84 -16.15 6.50
CA CYS A 276 21.79 -15.47 5.74
C CYS A 276 21.23 -16.35 4.65
N THR A 277 19.90 -16.32 4.51
CA THR A 277 19.21 -16.81 3.31
C THR A 277 18.60 -15.61 2.58
N VAL A 278 18.96 -15.44 1.32
CA VAL A 278 18.31 -14.45 0.43
C VAL A 278 17.04 -15.08 -0.11
N GLN A 279 15.92 -14.37 0.06
CA GLN A 279 14.61 -14.83 -0.37
C GLN A 279 13.98 -13.79 -1.31
N ASP A 280 13.48 -14.24 -2.46
CA ASP A 280 12.67 -13.41 -3.31
C ASP A 280 11.28 -13.16 -2.70
N ALA A 281 10.55 -12.19 -3.24
CA ALA A 281 9.24 -11.81 -2.71
C ALA A 281 8.09 -12.73 -3.14
N ILE A 282 8.33 -13.68 -4.04
CA ILE A 282 7.30 -14.48 -4.71
C ILE A 282 7.27 -15.91 -4.20
N SER A 283 8.43 -16.51 -3.94
CA SER A 283 8.60 -17.93 -3.62
C SER A 283 7.87 -18.39 -2.37
N SER A 284 7.72 -17.50 -1.38
CA SER A 284 7.03 -17.80 -0.13
C SER A 284 6.10 -16.66 0.27
N PRO A 285 4.87 -16.94 0.74
CA PRO A 285 3.98 -15.91 1.24
C PRO A 285 4.58 -15.16 2.43
N LEU A 286 4.49 -13.84 2.44
CA LEU A 286 5.02 -13.01 3.53
C LEU A 286 4.49 -13.42 4.92
N PRO A 287 3.18 -13.73 5.11
CA PRO A 287 2.68 -14.14 6.41
C PRO A 287 3.30 -15.45 6.92
N GLU A 288 3.69 -16.36 6.01
CA GLU A 288 4.36 -17.61 6.38
C GLU A 288 5.75 -17.34 6.96
N VAL A 289 6.54 -16.55 6.25
CA VAL A 289 7.89 -16.20 6.68
C VAL A 289 7.86 -15.40 7.98
N LEU A 290 6.96 -14.43 8.10
CA LEU A 290 6.79 -13.66 9.33
C LEU A 290 6.36 -14.55 10.50
N ASN A 291 5.42 -15.46 10.29
CA ASN A 291 4.94 -16.36 11.35
C ASN A 291 6.07 -17.26 11.90
N SER A 292 7.06 -17.58 11.08
CA SER A 292 8.24 -18.37 11.46
C SER A 292 9.38 -17.52 12.04
N SER A 293 9.25 -16.18 12.00
CA SER A 293 10.28 -15.25 12.45
C SER A 293 10.10 -14.86 13.91
N MET A 294 11.19 -14.75 14.64
CA MET A 294 11.19 -14.26 16.03
C MET A 294 11.18 -12.73 16.10
N ALA A 295 11.67 -12.08 15.06
CA ALA A 295 11.73 -10.63 14.93
C ALA A 295 11.74 -10.21 13.47
N HIS A 296 11.23 -9.02 13.23
CA HIS A 296 11.33 -8.32 11.95
C HIS A 296 12.24 -7.10 12.12
N ILE A 297 13.11 -6.86 11.15
CA ILE A 297 13.95 -5.65 11.09
C ILE A 297 13.67 -4.97 9.76
N THR A 298 13.62 -3.66 9.74
CA THR A 298 13.42 -2.91 8.49
C THR A 298 13.83 -1.44 8.61
N ASN A 299 14.19 -0.84 7.50
CA ASN A 299 14.33 0.60 7.41
C ASN A 299 12.96 1.28 7.53
N TYR A 300 12.02 0.99 6.61
CA TYR A 300 10.66 1.57 6.59
C TYR A 300 9.67 0.74 5.75
N SER A 301 9.76 -0.58 5.77
CA SER A 301 8.84 -1.42 5.01
C SER A 301 7.45 -1.50 5.63
N GLY A 302 6.43 -1.49 4.78
CA GLY A 302 5.04 -1.77 5.15
C GLY A 302 4.83 -3.15 5.78
N CYS A 303 5.75 -4.11 5.58
CA CYS A 303 5.75 -5.41 6.25
C CYS A 303 5.66 -5.32 7.79
N LEU A 304 5.99 -4.14 8.36
CA LEU A 304 5.79 -3.86 9.78
C LEU A 304 4.34 -4.07 10.23
N ILE A 305 3.37 -3.66 9.40
CA ILE A 305 1.95 -3.80 9.75
C ILE A 305 1.55 -5.27 9.77
N GLU A 306 1.98 -6.05 8.77
CA GLU A 306 1.71 -7.49 8.74
C GLU A 306 2.44 -8.22 9.88
N ALA A 307 3.67 -7.83 10.19
CA ALA A 307 4.42 -8.38 11.32
C ALA A 307 3.65 -8.15 12.64
N ARG A 308 3.18 -6.91 12.86
CA ARG A 308 2.39 -6.56 14.05
C ARG A 308 1.07 -7.34 14.13
N LEU A 309 0.37 -7.51 13.01
CA LEU A 309 -0.87 -8.32 12.96
C LEU A 309 -0.62 -9.79 13.33
N LEU A 310 0.60 -10.28 13.09
CA LEU A 310 1.05 -11.64 13.44
C LEU A 310 1.75 -11.73 14.81
N ASN A 311 1.76 -10.67 15.61
CA ASN A 311 2.50 -10.55 16.85
C ASN A 311 4.02 -10.80 16.70
N VAL A 312 4.61 -10.39 15.58
CA VAL A 312 6.06 -10.43 15.36
C VAL A 312 6.64 -9.06 15.69
N PRO A 313 7.52 -8.96 16.68
CA PRO A 313 8.10 -7.68 17.05
C PRO A 313 9.00 -7.15 15.93
N THR A 314 8.94 -5.84 15.71
CA THR A 314 9.68 -5.15 14.65
C THR A 314 10.64 -4.12 15.24
N ILE A 315 11.87 -4.08 14.71
CA ILE A 315 12.85 -3.02 14.97
C ILE A 315 12.96 -2.16 13.69
N LEU A 316 12.57 -0.90 13.78
CA LEU A 316 12.86 0.13 12.81
C LEU A 316 14.27 0.64 13.05
N ILE A 317 15.09 0.68 11.98
CA ILE A 317 16.52 1.00 12.11
C ILE A 317 16.91 2.30 11.38
N ASN A 318 15.94 3.03 10.85
CA ASN A 318 16.17 4.25 10.09
C ASN A 318 15.18 5.34 10.50
N ILE A 319 15.63 6.60 10.52
CA ILE A 319 14.80 7.75 10.89
C ILE A 319 13.55 7.89 10.02
N ALA A 320 13.64 7.59 8.72
CA ALA A 320 12.47 7.62 7.85
C ALA A 320 11.39 6.61 8.28
N GLY A 321 11.81 5.44 8.79
CA GLY A 321 10.91 4.46 9.38
C GLY A 321 10.25 4.94 10.66
N LYS A 322 11.01 5.62 11.52
CA LYS A 322 10.49 6.26 12.74
C LYS A 322 9.41 7.29 12.40
N GLU A 323 9.69 8.16 11.44
CA GLU A 323 8.73 9.19 11.01
C GLU A 323 7.49 8.58 10.36
N MET A 324 7.68 7.60 9.48
CA MET A 324 6.58 6.96 8.76
C MET A 324 5.66 6.15 9.67
N PHE A 325 6.22 5.47 10.66
CA PHE A 325 5.48 4.56 11.53
C PHE A 325 5.43 5.02 13.00
N ASN A 326 5.58 6.32 13.27
CA ASN A 326 5.61 6.86 14.63
C ASN A 326 4.38 6.45 15.45
N GLN A 327 3.21 6.29 14.81
CA GLN A 327 1.97 5.88 15.45
C GLN A 327 1.97 4.42 15.96
N TYR A 328 2.95 3.61 15.53
CA TYR A 328 3.11 2.22 15.94
C TYR A 328 4.22 2.03 16.99
N ILE A 329 5.14 3.00 17.13
CA ILE A 329 6.34 2.83 17.99
C ILE A 329 6.01 2.70 19.48
N ASP A 330 4.89 3.26 19.93
CA ASP A 330 4.43 3.14 21.32
C ASP A 330 3.80 1.76 21.62
N ASP A 331 3.62 0.94 20.59
CA ASP A 331 3.17 -0.44 20.74
C ASP A 331 4.29 -1.31 21.31
N LYS A 332 3.91 -2.32 22.07
CA LYS A 332 4.84 -3.30 22.67
C LYS A 332 5.59 -4.14 21.62
N LEU A 333 5.18 -4.04 20.35
CA LEU A 333 5.70 -4.83 19.24
C LEU A 333 6.55 -4.02 18.27
N VAL A 334 6.61 -2.69 18.37
CA VAL A 334 7.37 -1.86 17.42
C VAL A 334 8.36 -0.99 18.19
N PHE A 335 9.63 -1.11 17.83
CA PHE A 335 10.74 -0.41 18.46
C PHE A 335 11.52 0.36 17.40
N TYR A 336 12.10 1.48 17.82
CA TYR A 336 13.05 2.22 17.01
C TYR A 336 14.42 2.19 17.64
N ILE A 337 15.42 1.80 16.88
CA ILE A 337 16.84 1.82 17.26
C ILE A 337 17.61 2.38 16.07
N GLU A 338 18.07 3.62 16.18
CA GLU A 338 18.80 4.28 15.09
C GLU A 338 20.11 3.55 14.79
N GLN A 339 20.26 3.10 13.52
CA GLN A 339 21.45 2.36 13.13
C GLN A 339 22.75 3.19 13.19
N ASP A 340 22.65 4.52 13.11
CA ASP A 340 23.82 5.39 13.18
C ASP A 340 24.32 5.63 14.60
N ASP A 341 23.53 5.30 15.62
CA ASP A 341 23.93 5.40 17.02
C ASP A 341 25.10 4.47 17.36
N GLU A 342 26.01 4.90 18.24
CA GLU A 342 27.13 4.09 18.70
C GLU A 342 26.67 2.81 19.41
N GLY A 343 25.56 2.88 20.15
CA GLY A 343 24.98 1.76 20.89
C GLY A 343 24.13 0.81 20.07
N PHE A 344 23.99 1.02 18.75
CA PHE A 344 23.06 0.28 17.88
C PHE A 344 23.16 -1.24 18.04
N ILE A 345 24.35 -1.81 17.88
CA ILE A 345 24.57 -3.27 17.94
C ILE A 345 24.11 -3.83 19.29
N LYS A 346 24.59 -3.25 20.40
CA LYS A 346 24.25 -3.68 21.75
C LYS A 346 22.74 -3.62 22.02
N ASN A 347 22.10 -2.53 21.59
CA ASN A 347 20.66 -2.32 21.78
C ASN A 347 19.83 -3.29 20.95
N ALA A 348 20.21 -3.52 19.68
CA ALA A 348 19.55 -4.46 18.79
C ALA A 348 19.72 -5.91 19.29
N GLU A 349 20.92 -6.34 19.68
CA GLU A 349 21.15 -7.67 20.26
C GLU A 349 20.32 -7.90 21.52
N SER A 350 20.32 -6.95 22.46
CA SER A 350 19.53 -7.03 23.68
C SER A 350 18.03 -7.21 23.38
N LYS A 351 17.50 -6.51 22.35
CA LYS A 351 16.11 -6.68 21.92
C LYS A 351 15.87 -8.04 21.28
N LEU A 352 16.76 -8.51 20.40
CA LEU A 352 16.65 -9.82 19.79
C LEU A 352 16.70 -10.95 20.84
N GLU A 353 17.53 -10.83 21.86
CA GLU A 353 17.56 -11.78 22.97
C GLU A 353 16.24 -11.80 23.75
N VAL A 354 15.66 -10.65 24.03
CA VAL A 354 14.33 -10.58 24.66
C VAL A 354 13.27 -11.25 23.78
N PHE A 355 13.29 -10.97 22.48
CA PHE A 355 12.29 -11.52 21.53
C PHE A 355 12.40 -13.03 21.38
N SER A 356 13.60 -13.59 21.44
CA SER A 356 13.81 -15.05 21.37
C SER A 356 13.21 -15.82 22.56
N LYS A 357 13.02 -15.14 23.70
CA LYS A 357 12.43 -15.70 24.91
C LYS A 357 10.91 -15.53 24.98
N LEU A 358 10.33 -14.70 24.07
CA LEU A 358 8.90 -14.45 24.06
C LEU A 358 8.16 -15.55 23.28
N SER A 359 7.18 -16.16 23.94
CA SER A 359 6.23 -17.07 23.28
C SER A 359 5.06 -16.25 22.74
N PHE A 360 5.12 -15.87 21.49
CA PHE A 360 4.01 -15.18 20.83
C PHE A 360 3.04 -16.20 20.25
N LYS A 361 1.85 -16.34 20.84
CA LYS A 361 0.77 -17.11 20.22
C LYS A 361 0.29 -16.35 18.99
N THR A 362 0.27 -17.03 17.85
CA THR A 362 -0.29 -16.48 16.62
C THR A 362 -1.74 -16.09 16.84
N LYS A 363 -2.06 -14.82 16.71
CA LYS A 363 -3.42 -14.32 16.84
C LYS A 363 -4.20 -14.65 15.57
N LYS A 364 -5.34 -15.36 15.72
CA LYS A 364 -6.27 -15.50 14.60
C LYS A 364 -6.81 -14.12 14.26
N THR A 365 -6.48 -13.62 13.06
CA THR A 365 -7.02 -12.36 12.55
C THR A 365 -8.38 -12.63 11.92
N SER A 366 -9.40 -11.93 12.38
CA SER A 366 -10.71 -11.91 11.72
C SER A 366 -10.73 -10.84 10.64
N VAL A 367 -11.43 -11.09 9.55
CA VAL A 367 -11.62 -10.13 8.46
C VAL A 367 -13.11 -9.93 8.27
N TYR A 368 -13.49 -8.68 8.08
CA TYR A 368 -14.87 -8.30 7.78
C TYR A 368 -15.36 -8.96 6.47
N ASN A 369 -16.56 -9.50 6.48
CA ASN A 369 -17.20 -9.99 5.28
C ASN A 369 -17.76 -8.83 4.45
N PRO A 370 -17.32 -8.60 3.21
CA PRO A 370 -17.77 -7.46 2.40
C PRO A 370 -19.23 -7.57 1.96
N LEU A 371 -19.89 -8.73 2.11
CA LEU A 371 -21.31 -8.90 1.81
C LEU A 371 -22.22 -8.49 2.97
N GLU A 372 -21.70 -8.42 4.17
CA GLU A 372 -22.39 -7.91 5.36
C GLU A 372 -22.30 -6.39 5.41
#